data_c86493389b19334212845721bc76cb89
#
_entry.id   c86493389b19334212845721bc76cb89
#
_cell.length_a   1.000
_cell.length_b   1.000
_cell.length_c   1.000
_cell.angle_alpha   90.00
_cell.angle_beta   90.00
_cell.angle_gamma   90.00
#
_symmetry.space_group_name_H-M   'P 1'
#
loop_
_entity.id
_entity.type
_entity.pdbx_description
1 polymer ?
#
loop_
_entity_poly.entity_id
_entity_poly.type
_entity_poly.pdbx_seq_one_letter_code
_entity_poly.pdbx_strand_id
1 'polypeptide(L)'
;GHFTGIAMTSERLLLGHLAGRGINPDHLLPGLTGQRTSSPALNRNGFAEPTASIVWQTAIVELGLAPTDFVLWNVFPWHPYCPKAGMLSNRTPKTSELQAAVPYLQRFMKLFSARRIISIGRKAEASLAGLGIEANTVRHPAHGGASAFRRQFSAVVND
;
A
#
# COMPACT_ATOMS: atom_id res chain seq x y z
N GLY A 1 5.07 1.28 -2.83
CA GLY A 1 5.15 1.72 -4.18
C GLY A 1 6.43 1.41 -4.90
N HIS A 2 6.37 1.34 -6.22
CA HIS A 2 7.53 0.98 -7.05
C HIS A 2 8.62 2.05 -7.07
N PHE A 3 8.30 3.29 -6.71
CA PHE A 3 9.29 4.37 -6.59
C PHE A 3 9.96 4.47 -5.22
N THR A 4 9.42 3.84 -4.19
CA THR A 4 9.93 3.99 -2.82
C THR A 4 10.45 2.69 -2.22
N GLY A 5 10.09 1.54 -2.80
CA GLY A 5 10.33 0.23 -2.18
C GLY A 5 9.51 -0.04 -0.92
N ILE A 6 8.69 0.92 -0.48
CA ILE A 6 7.84 0.80 0.71
C ILE A 6 6.39 0.54 0.26
N ALA A 7 5.75 -0.46 0.84
CA ALA A 7 4.37 -0.80 0.51
C ALA A 7 3.44 0.40 0.74
N MET A 8 2.53 0.64 -0.20
CA MET A 8 1.52 1.70 -0.15
C MET A 8 2.07 3.09 0.21
N THR A 9 3.29 3.42 -0.25
CA THR A 9 3.95 4.70 0.05
C THR A 9 4.46 5.34 -1.23
N SER A 10 4.11 6.60 -1.46
CA SER A 10 4.54 7.38 -2.62
C SER A 10 5.74 8.28 -2.30
N GLU A 11 6.52 8.66 -3.31
CA GLU A 11 7.60 9.66 -3.13
C GLU A 11 7.04 10.99 -2.61
N ARG A 12 5.86 11.42 -3.09
CA ARG A 12 5.21 12.64 -2.60
C ARG A 12 4.92 12.61 -1.11
N LEU A 13 4.58 11.44 -0.56
CA LEU A 13 4.41 11.25 0.88
C LEU A 13 5.76 11.44 1.58
N LEU A 14 6.80 10.69 1.15
CA LEU A 14 8.12 10.73 1.76
C LEU A 14 8.78 12.12 1.71
N LEU A 15 8.50 12.89 0.67
CA LEU A 15 9.00 14.26 0.51
C LEU A 15 8.17 15.33 1.23
N GLY A 16 7.15 14.93 2.01
CA GLY A 16 6.32 15.85 2.79
C GLY A 16 5.27 16.61 2.00
N HIS A 17 5.09 16.35 0.69
CA HIS A 17 4.11 17.07 -0.13
C HIS A 17 2.63 16.76 0.20
N LEU A 18 2.38 15.88 1.14
CA LEU A 18 1.05 15.57 1.65
C LEU A 18 0.80 16.10 3.08
N ALA A 19 1.76 16.82 3.66
CA ALA A 19 1.64 17.37 5.03
C ALA A 19 0.42 18.29 5.19
N GLY A 20 0.12 19.13 4.19
CA GLY A 20 -1.08 19.96 4.18
C GLY A 20 -2.42 19.20 4.15
N ARG A 21 -2.38 17.87 3.99
CA ARG A 21 -3.53 16.96 4.08
C ARG A 21 -3.53 16.13 5.37
N GLY A 22 -2.69 16.49 6.34
CA GLY A 22 -2.55 15.75 7.59
C GLY A 22 -1.68 14.50 7.51
N ILE A 23 -0.96 14.29 6.38
CA ILE A 23 -0.09 13.13 6.17
C ILE A 23 1.36 13.61 6.23
N ASN A 24 1.93 13.59 7.44
CA ASN A 24 3.30 14.02 7.69
C ASN A 24 4.23 12.78 7.75
N PRO A 25 5.28 12.68 6.89
CA PRO A 25 6.20 11.55 6.89
C PRO A 25 6.92 11.33 8.22
N ASP A 26 7.31 12.39 8.93
CA ASP A 26 8.01 12.28 10.21
C ASP A 26 7.14 11.66 11.30
N HIS A 27 5.82 11.87 11.22
CA HIS A 27 4.85 11.24 12.12
C HIS A 27 4.55 9.80 11.72
N LEU A 28 4.42 9.53 10.42
CA LEU A 28 4.03 8.21 9.90
C LEU A 28 5.17 7.20 9.93
N LEU A 29 6.38 7.66 9.70
CA LEU A 29 7.57 6.84 9.52
C LEU A 29 8.72 7.44 10.35
N PRO A 30 8.61 7.50 11.68
CA PRO A 30 9.57 8.16 12.54
C PRO A 30 10.95 7.53 12.38
N GLY A 31 11.96 8.36 12.23
CA GLY A 31 13.34 7.94 12.03
C GLY A 31 13.69 7.48 10.60
N LEU A 32 12.71 7.47 9.67
CA LEU A 32 12.98 7.21 8.26
C LEU A 32 13.39 8.52 7.57
N THR A 33 14.64 8.60 7.15
CA THR A 33 15.07 9.66 6.23
C THR A 33 14.56 9.34 4.84
N GLY A 34 13.47 10.01 4.45
CA GLY A 34 12.85 9.82 3.15
C GLY A 34 13.78 10.27 2.02
N GLN A 35 14.29 9.30 1.25
CA GLN A 35 15.03 9.59 0.03
C GLN A 35 14.19 9.20 -1.19
N ARG A 36 14.15 10.10 -2.18
CA ARG A 36 13.53 9.77 -3.44
C ARG A 36 14.43 8.86 -4.27
N THR A 37 13.83 7.93 -4.99
CA THR A 37 14.54 7.05 -5.93
C THR A 37 14.52 7.57 -7.35
N SER A 38 13.59 8.47 -7.68
CA SER A 38 13.49 9.09 -9.00
C SER A 38 14.29 10.39 -9.12
N SER A 39 14.72 10.71 -10.34
CA SER A 39 15.37 12.00 -10.62
C SER A 39 14.36 13.16 -10.50
N PRO A 40 14.75 14.30 -9.86
CA PRO A 40 13.95 15.53 -9.87
C PRO A 40 13.61 16.03 -11.28
N ALA A 41 14.47 15.77 -12.27
CA ALA A 41 14.22 16.13 -13.66
C ALA A 41 13.01 15.39 -14.28
N LEU A 42 12.71 14.17 -13.79
CA LEU A 42 11.54 13.41 -14.26
C LEU A 42 10.24 13.90 -13.62
N ASN A 43 10.29 14.25 -12.34
CA ASN A 43 9.15 14.78 -11.62
C ASN A 43 9.62 15.57 -10.40
N ARG A 44 9.55 16.90 -10.46
CA ARG A 44 10.05 17.80 -9.41
C ARG A 44 9.50 17.46 -8.01
N ASN A 45 8.22 17.16 -7.93
CA ASN A 45 7.50 16.91 -6.67
C ASN A 45 7.43 15.43 -6.28
N GLY A 46 8.17 14.56 -6.97
CA GLY A 46 8.10 13.12 -6.78
C GLY A 46 6.82 12.48 -7.37
N PHE A 47 6.88 11.19 -7.57
CA PHE A 47 5.75 10.44 -8.13
C PHE A 47 4.65 10.21 -7.09
N ALA A 48 3.41 10.45 -7.53
CA ALA A 48 2.22 10.17 -6.73
C ALA A 48 1.85 8.68 -6.82
N GLU A 49 1.26 8.19 -5.75
CA GLU A 49 0.56 6.91 -5.72
C GLU A 49 -0.84 7.15 -5.12
N PRO A 50 -1.85 7.40 -5.97
CA PRO A 50 -3.18 7.82 -5.52
C PRO A 50 -3.82 6.84 -4.53
N THR A 51 -3.66 5.52 -4.75
CA THR A 51 -4.16 4.49 -3.84
C THR A 51 -3.54 4.62 -2.45
N ALA A 52 -2.22 4.79 -2.37
CA ALA A 52 -1.52 4.98 -1.11
C ALA A 52 -2.02 6.23 -0.36
N SER A 53 -2.17 7.34 -1.07
CA SER A 53 -2.68 8.58 -0.48
C SER A 53 -4.08 8.41 0.13
N ILE A 54 -4.97 7.67 -0.54
CA ILE A 54 -6.32 7.39 -0.04
C ILE A 54 -6.25 6.50 1.21
N VAL A 55 -5.44 5.44 1.18
CA VAL A 55 -5.31 4.51 2.32
C VAL A 55 -4.78 5.23 3.56
N TRP A 56 -3.68 5.98 3.42
CA TRP A 56 -3.10 6.75 4.52
C TRP A 56 -4.05 7.82 5.04
N GLN A 57 -4.72 8.57 4.16
CA GLN A 57 -5.67 9.59 4.56
C GLN A 57 -6.84 8.99 5.33
N THR A 58 -7.38 7.87 4.87
CA THR A 58 -8.48 7.20 5.57
C THR A 58 -8.05 6.67 6.92
N ALA A 59 -6.90 5.99 7.01
CA ALA A 59 -6.45 5.40 8.26
C ALA A 59 -6.07 6.47 9.30
N ILE A 60 -5.25 7.44 8.93
CA ILE A 60 -4.67 8.41 9.87
C ILE A 60 -5.60 9.60 10.10
N VAL A 61 -6.12 10.21 9.02
CA VAL A 61 -6.84 11.50 9.15
C VAL A 61 -8.32 11.28 9.45
N GLU A 62 -8.96 10.32 8.75
CA GLU A 62 -10.41 10.12 8.89
C GLU A 62 -10.75 9.21 10.09
N LEU A 63 -9.91 8.19 10.39
CA LEU A 63 -10.15 7.22 11.48
C LEU A 63 -9.27 7.45 12.71
N GLY A 64 -8.25 8.31 12.64
CA GLY A 64 -7.39 8.64 13.78
C GLY A 64 -6.50 7.48 14.25
N LEU A 65 -6.24 6.48 13.39
CA LEU A 65 -5.34 5.38 13.75
C LEU A 65 -3.92 5.89 13.94
N ALA A 66 -3.21 5.38 14.95
CA ALA A 66 -1.79 5.65 15.06
C ALA A 66 -1.00 4.86 13.99
N PRO A 67 0.13 5.36 13.50
CA PRO A 67 0.95 4.65 12.52
C PRO A 67 1.44 3.27 12.98
N THR A 68 1.45 3.04 14.29
CA THR A 68 1.82 1.79 14.94
C THR A 68 0.67 0.78 15.07
N ASP A 69 -0.57 1.18 14.78
CA ASP A 69 -1.76 0.34 14.93
C ASP A 69 -1.93 -0.63 13.76
N PHE A 70 -1.23 -0.41 12.66
CA PHE A 70 -1.37 -1.23 11.46
C PHE A 70 -0.05 -1.35 10.69
N VAL A 71 0.02 -2.35 9.84
CA VAL A 71 1.12 -2.54 8.91
C VAL A 71 0.58 -2.77 7.51
N LEU A 72 1.22 -2.17 6.52
CA LEU A 72 0.85 -2.27 5.11
C LEU A 72 1.80 -3.20 4.37
N TRP A 73 1.24 -4.10 3.56
CA TRP A 73 2.01 -5.03 2.75
C TRP A 73 1.37 -5.25 1.39
N ASN A 74 2.19 -5.60 0.39
CA ASN A 74 1.69 -6.03 -0.91
C ASN A 74 1.81 -7.55 -1.04
N VAL A 75 0.75 -8.22 -1.46
CA VAL A 75 0.78 -9.68 -1.73
C VAL A 75 1.83 -10.07 -2.77
N PHE A 76 2.22 -9.13 -3.63
CA PHE A 76 3.38 -9.20 -4.50
C PHE A 76 4.35 -8.07 -4.14
N PRO A 77 5.45 -8.37 -3.42
CA PRO A 77 6.31 -7.33 -2.83
C PRO A 77 7.27 -6.66 -3.83
N TRP A 78 7.36 -7.16 -5.05
CA TRP A 78 8.21 -6.58 -6.10
C TRP A 78 7.41 -5.68 -7.05
N HIS A 79 8.14 -5.00 -7.94
CA HIS A 79 7.55 -4.18 -8.99
C HIS A 79 7.46 -4.93 -10.32
N PRO A 80 6.25 -5.38 -10.74
CA PRO A 80 6.08 -6.04 -12.03
C PRO A 80 6.01 -4.98 -13.15
N TYR A 81 7.04 -4.89 -13.95
CA TYR A 81 7.11 -3.96 -15.08
C TYR A 81 7.14 -4.70 -16.43
N CYS A 82 6.88 -3.96 -17.50
CA CYS A 82 7.02 -4.44 -18.87
C CYS A 82 8.40 -4.05 -19.42
N PRO A 83 9.34 -4.98 -19.68
CA PRO A 83 10.69 -4.63 -20.13
C PRO A 83 10.72 -3.72 -21.37
N LYS A 84 9.80 -3.94 -22.32
CA LYS A 84 9.69 -3.10 -23.54
C LYS A 84 9.25 -1.66 -23.27
N ALA A 85 8.49 -1.43 -22.19
CA ALA A 85 8.00 -0.11 -21.80
C ALA A 85 8.86 0.54 -20.70
N GLY A 86 9.94 -0.11 -20.28
CA GLY A 86 10.88 0.37 -19.29
C GLY A 86 10.45 0.13 -17.83
N MET A 87 11.37 0.38 -16.90
CA MET A 87 11.20 0.12 -15.46
C MET A 87 10.11 0.95 -14.79
N LEU A 88 9.73 2.09 -15.36
CA LEU A 88 8.64 2.93 -14.82
C LEU A 88 7.24 2.47 -15.23
N SER A 89 7.16 1.46 -16.12
CA SER A 89 5.87 0.86 -16.47
C SER A 89 5.36 -0.01 -15.34
N ASN A 90 4.06 -0.25 -15.33
CA ASN A 90 3.42 -1.12 -14.34
C ASN A 90 2.49 -2.11 -15.06
N ARG A 91 2.48 -3.35 -14.61
CA ARG A 91 1.58 -4.39 -15.08
C ARG A 91 1.03 -5.22 -13.93
N THR A 92 0.04 -6.01 -14.21
CA THR A 92 -0.41 -7.03 -13.26
C THR A 92 0.63 -8.15 -13.15
N PRO A 93 0.97 -8.60 -11.92
CA PRO A 93 1.76 -9.81 -11.72
C PRO A 93 1.08 -11.02 -12.37
N LYS A 94 1.88 -11.90 -12.95
CA LYS A 94 1.42 -13.21 -13.46
C LYS A 94 1.12 -14.16 -12.29
N THR A 95 0.31 -15.19 -12.52
CA THR A 95 0.00 -16.20 -11.51
C THR A 95 1.27 -16.86 -10.93
N SER A 96 2.24 -17.21 -11.80
CA SER A 96 3.52 -17.79 -11.35
C SER A 96 4.33 -16.84 -10.47
N GLU A 97 4.28 -15.52 -10.74
CA GLU A 97 4.94 -14.51 -9.92
C GLU A 97 4.26 -14.38 -8.56
N LEU A 98 2.93 -14.41 -8.53
CA LEU A 98 2.18 -14.43 -7.27
C LEU A 98 2.49 -15.68 -6.45
N GLN A 99 2.58 -16.85 -7.08
CA GLN A 99 2.99 -18.09 -6.42
C GLN A 99 4.41 -17.99 -5.84
N ALA A 100 5.36 -17.41 -6.58
CA ALA A 100 6.72 -17.18 -6.08
C ALA A 100 6.75 -16.19 -4.90
N ALA A 101 5.76 -15.32 -4.75
CA ALA A 101 5.66 -14.37 -3.63
C ALA A 101 5.08 -14.99 -2.35
N VAL A 102 4.42 -16.15 -2.42
CA VAL A 102 3.75 -16.80 -1.29
C VAL A 102 4.67 -16.99 -0.07
N PRO A 103 5.90 -17.52 -0.17
CA PRO A 103 6.76 -17.70 1.00
C PRO A 103 7.07 -16.39 1.74
N TYR A 104 7.17 -15.27 1.00
CA TYR A 104 7.43 -13.94 1.57
C TYR A 104 6.21 -13.41 2.31
N LEU A 105 5.01 -13.59 1.74
CA LEU A 105 3.77 -13.25 2.43
C LEU A 105 3.58 -14.07 3.71
N GLN A 106 3.80 -15.38 3.65
CA GLN A 106 3.72 -16.25 4.83
C GLN A 106 4.73 -15.85 5.91
N ARG A 107 5.96 -15.48 5.51
CA ARG A 107 6.99 -15.00 6.43
C ARG A 107 6.61 -13.67 7.06
N PHE A 108 6.08 -12.74 6.27
CA PHE A 108 5.55 -11.47 6.76
C PHE A 108 4.44 -11.68 7.78
N MET A 109 3.47 -12.55 7.50
CA MET A 109 2.37 -12.87 8.42
C MET A 109 2.84 -13.44 9.76
N LYS A 110 3.97 -14.18 9.78
CA LYS A 110 4.57 -14.71 11.01
C LYS A 110 5.28 -13.63 11.85
N LEU A 111 5.69 -12.52 11.26
CA LEU A 111 6.35 -11.43 11.97
C LEU A 111 5.37 -10.53 12.73
N PHE A 112 4.11 -10.52 12.33
CA PHE A 112 3.09 -9.64 12.89
C PHE A 112 1.89 -10.46 13.37
N SER A 113 1.62 -10.40 14.67
CA SER A 113 0.41 -11.00 15.28
C SER A 113 -0.78 -10.07 15.04
N ALA A 114 -1.20 -9.93 13.79
CA ALA A 114 -2.30 -9.05 13.44
C ALA A 114 -3.63 -9.58 14.02
N ARG A 115 -4.32 -8.74 14.77
CA ARG A 115 -5.68 -9.04 15.27
C ARG A 115 -6.68 -9.16 14.13
N ARG A 116 -6.45 -8.41 13.05
CA ARG A 116 -7.34 -8.34 11.90
C ARG A 116 -6.54 -8.19 10.61
N ILE A 117 -6.96 -8.89 9.58
CA ILE A 117 -6.37 -8.81 8.25
C ILE A 117 -7.40 -8.18 7.31
N ILE A 118 -7.00 -7.12 6.60
CA ILE A 118 -7.85 -6.43 5.64
C ILE A 118 -7.24 -6.57 4.25
N SER A 119 -7.95 -7.24 3.35
CA SER A 119 -7.55 -7.34 1.95
C SER A 119 -8.11 -6.16 1.15
N ILE A 120 -7.23 -5.39 0.51
CA ILE A 120 -7.63 -4.25 -0.32
C ILE A 120 -7.77 -4.72 -1.78
N GLY A 121 -9.00 -5.07 -2.15
CA GLY A 121 -9.37 -5.50 -3.49
C GLY A 121 -9.21 -6.99 -3.75
N ARG A 122 -9.89 -7.47 -4.79
CA ARG A 122 -10.06 -8.90 -5.12
C ARG A 122 -8.76 -9.70 -5.33
N LYS A 123 -7.67 -9.06 -5.76
CA LYS A 123 -6.39 -9.77 -5.95
C LYS A 123 -5.74 -10.12 -4.63
N ALA A 124 -5.78 -9.21 -3.66
CA ALA A 124 -5.29 -9.46 -2.30
C ALA A 124 -6.16 -10.53 -1.64
N GLU A 125 -7.47 -10.42 -1.74
CA GLU A 125 -8.44 -11.41 -1.26
C GLU A 125 -8.13 -12.82 -1.80
N ALA A 126 -8.04 -12.97 -3.12
CA ALA A 126 -7.76 -14.26 -3.75
C ALA A 126 -6.40 -14.86 -3.32
N SER A 127 -5.37 -14.02 -3.16
CA SER A 127 -4.06 -14.47 -2.70
C SER A 127 -4.09 -14.96 -1.26
N LEU A 128 -4.81 -14.28 -0.36
CA LEU A 128 -4.97 -14.68 1.04
C LEU A 128 -5.83 -15.93 1.16
N ALA A 129 -6.97 -15.98 0.44
CA ALA A 129 -7.84 -17.15 0.41
C ALA A 129 -7.12 -18.41 -0.09
N GLY A 130 -6.26 -18.28 -1.11
CA GLY A 130 -5.42 -19.37 -1.61
C GLY A 130 -4.40 -19.91 -0.58
N LEU A 131 -4.16 -19.18 0.49
CA LEU A 131 -3.33 -19.59 1.63
C LEU A 131 -4.14 -20.03 2.86
N GLY A 132 -5.46 -20.07 2.76
CA GLY A 132 -6.35 -20.36 3.88
C GLY A 132 -6.40 -19.24 4.94
N ILE A 133 -6.02 -18.01 4.55
CA ILE A 133 -5.99 -16.85 5.46
C ILE A 133 -7.32 -16.10 5.31
N GLU A 134 -8.08 -16.03 6.40
CA GLU A 134 -9.29 -15.21 6.45
C GLU A 134 -8.95 -13.72 6.52
N ALA A 135 -9.66 -12.91 5.74
CA ALA A 135 -9.47 -11.47 5.70
C ALA A 135 -10.79 -10.74 5.41
N ASN A 136 -10.97 -9.58 6.03
CA ASN A 136 -12.05 -8.68 5.69
C ASN A 136 -11.72 -7.97 4.38
N THR A 137 -12.49 -8.24 3.32
CA THR A 137 -12.24 -7.66 2.00
C THR A 137 -12.91 -6.30 1.86
N VAL A 138 -12.12 -5.31 1.44
CA VAL A 138 -12.62 -3.97 1.10
C VAL A 138 -12.35 -3.64 -0.36
N ARG A 139 -13.16 -2.77 -0.96
CA ARG A 139 -13.01 -2.31 -2.34
C ARG A 139 -11.67 -1.61 -2.53
N HIS A 140 -10.92 -1.95 -3.60
CA HIS A 140 -9.69 -1.22 -3.94
C HIS A 140 -10.01 0.25 -4.30
N PRO A 141 -9.24 1.25 -3.82
CA PRO A 141 -9.52 2.67 -4.06
C PRO A 141 -9.48 3.11 -5.54
N ALA A 142 -8.70 2.41 -6.38
CA ALA A 142 -8.57 2.76 -7.79
C ALA A 142 -9.90 2.60 -8.57
N HIS A 143 -9.93 3.19 -9.76
CA HIS A 143 -11.06 3.10 -10.70
C HIS A 143 -12.40 3.48 -10.06
N GLY A 144 -12.46 4.65 -9.41
CA GLY A 144 -13.66 5.16 -8.76
C GLY A 144 -14.04 4.48 -7.44
N GLY A 145 -13.17 3.58 -6.92
CA GLY A 145 -13.45 2.82 -5.71
C GLY A 145 -13.23 3.55 -4.39
N ALA A 146 -12.75 4.80 -4.40
CA ALA A 146 -12.32 5.51 -3.19
C ALA A 146 -13.42 5.64 -2.12
N SER A 147 -14.64 6.04 -2.50
CA SER A 147 -15.77 6.19 -1.56
C SER A 147 -16.21 4.86 -0.97
N ALA A 148 -16.26 3.81 -1.78
CA ALA A 148 -16.59 2.47 -1.31
C ALA A 148 -15.50 1.92 -0.38
N PHE A 149 -14.22 2.15 -0.71
CA PHE A 149 -13.09 1.80 0.15
C PHE A 149 -13.22 2.46 1.53
N ARG A 150 -13.38 3.79 1.60
CA ARG A 150 -13.49 4.52 2.87
C ARG A 150 -14.60 3.96 3.74
N ARG A 151 -15.80 3.82 3.19
CA ARG A 151 -16.95 3.28 3.93
C ARG A 151 -16.71 1.86 4.45
N GLN A 152 -16.21 0.97 3.61
CA GLN A 152 -15.97 -0.44 3.98
C GLN A 152 -14.80 -0.57 4.97
N PHE A 153 -13.72 0.19 4.75
CA PHE A 153 -12.56 0.17 5.63
C PHE A 153 -12.91 0.71 7.02
N SER A 154 -13.67 1.81 7.08
CA SER A 154 -14.16 2.35 8.36
C SER A 154 -15.06 1.37 9.10
N ALA A 155 -15.95 0.68 8.41
CA ALA A 155 -16.79 -0.35 9.01
C ALA A 155 -15.95 -1.46 9.64
N VAL A 156 -15.00 -2.01 8.87
CA VAL A 156 -14.13 -3.10 9.36
C VAL A 156 -13.26 -2.66 10.55
N VAL A 157 -12.77 -1.42 10.56
CA VAL A 157 -11.88 -0.95 11.65
C VAL A 157 -12.66 -0.71 12.93
N ASN A 158 -13.92 -0.27 12.85
CA ASN A 158 -14.75 0.08 14.00
C ASN A 158 -15.53 -1.12 14.61
N ASP A 159 -15.56 -2.28 13.92
CA ASP A 159 -16.09 -3.55 14.43
C ASP A 159 -15.10 -4.21 15.43
#